data_f1cc71b0050bfd303950d3e28f793be9
#
_entry.id   f1cc71b0050bfd303950d3e28f793be9
#
_cell.length_a   1.000
_cell.length_b   1.000
_cell.length_c   1.000
_cell.angle_alpha   90.00
_cell.angle_beta   90.00
_cell.angle_gamma   90.00
#
_symmetry.space_group_name_H-M   'P 1'
#
loop_
_entity.id
_entity.type
_entity.pdbx_description
1 polymer ?
#
loop_
_entity_poly.entity_id
_entity_poly.type
_entity_poly.pdbx_seq_one_letter_code
_entity_poly.pdbx_strand_id
1 'polypeptide(L)'
;MASSGSGGDGEPEFQIAPMIDVLLVLLIFFMSIATSSVARYDPSIQVPVAPDANKKDDSEGELVFNVAWRGEDRVATTTYEEQVVLPADTVPTLIARKKINPQARVLIRADAGTPVRQVQAIVEAVAKAGINDVTFATVAH
;
A
#
# COMPACT_ATOMS: atom_id res chain seq x y z
N MET A 1 -21.65 -25.33 68.43
CA MET A 1 -21.27 -26.02 67.19
C MET A 1 -21.45 -25.02 66.04
N ALA A 2 -20.55 -24.18 65.85
CA ALA A 2 -20.61 -23.26 64.73
C ALA A 2 -19.89 -23.92 63.55
N SER A 3 -20.62 -24.44 62.63
CA SER A 3 -20.11 -24.77 61.32
C SER A 3 -20.09 -23.53 60.48
N SER A 4 -18.98 -22.87 60.45
CA SER A 4 -18.74 -21.81 59.46
C SER A 4 -18.47 -22.48 58.13
N GLY A 5 -19.52 -22.61 57.34
CA GLY A 5 -19.36 -22.83 55.91
C GLY A 5 -18.73 -21.60 55.28
N SER A 6 -17.45 -21.63 55.20
CA SER A 6 -16.75 -20.73 54.32
C SER A 6 -17.11 -21.08 52.88
N GLY A 7 -18.12 -20.44 52.38
CA GLY A 7 -18.38 -20.40 50.96
C GLY A 7 -17.14 -19.78 50.29
N GLY A 8 -16.33 -20.62 49.69
CA GLY A 8 -15.28 -20.15 48.83
C GLY A 8 -15.96 -19.42 47.69
N ASP A 9 -16.01 -18.12 47.78
CA ASP A 9 -16.24 -17.26 46.61
C ASP A 9 -15.13 -17.60 45.65
N GLY A 10 -15.41 -18.51 44.73
CA GLY A 10 -14.59 -18.66 43.54
C GLY A 10 -14.54 -17.32 42.89
N GLU A 11 -13.46 -16.64 43.07
CA GLU A 11 -13.29 -15.30 42.59
C GLU A 11 -13.50 -15.28 41.09
N PRO A 12 -14.51 -14.55 40.58
CA PRO A 12 -14.78 -14.47 39.14
C PRO A 12 -13.60 -13.89 38.37
N GLU A 13 -12.64 -13.29 39.03
CA GLU A 13 -11.44 -12.71 38.45
C GLU A 13 -10.55 -13.74 37.73
N PHE A 14 -10.48 -14.98 38.21
CA PHE A 14 -9.69 -16.03 37.58
C PHE A 14 -10.23 -16.48 36.21
N GLN A 15 -11.50 -16.28 35.95
CA GLN A 15 -12.12 -16.67 34.67
C GLN A 15 -12.04 -15.56 33.62
N ILE A 16 -11.81 -14.33 34.03
CA ILE A 16 -11.75 -13.15 33.14
C ILE A 16 -10.36 -13.00 32.53
N ALA A 17 -9.30 -13.33 33.27
CA ALA A 17 -7.93 -13.15 32.82
C ALA A 17 -7.58 -13.90 31.50
N PRO A 18 -7.96 -15.18 31.30
CA PRO A 18 -7.78 -15.86 30.02
C PRO A 18 -8.58 -15.25 28.87
N MET A 19 -9.75 -14.71 29.17
CA MET A 19 -10.61 -14.05 28.17
C MET A 19 -9.99 -12.72 27.71
N ILE A 20 -9.44 -11.97 28.64
CA ILE A 20 -8.74 -10.71 28.34
C ILE A 20 -7.49 -10.99 27.49
N ASP A 21 -6.75 -12.03 27.76
CA ASP A 21 -5.57 -12.42 27.01
C ASP A 21 -5.90 -12.75 25.56
N VAL A 22 -6.96 -13.52 25.32
CA VAL A 22 -7.43 -13.82 23.97
C VAL A 22 -7.84 -12.55 23.24
N LEU A 23 -8.57 -11.65 23.88
CA LEU A 23 -8.98 -10.38 23.29
C LEU A 23 -7.77 -9.48 23.00
N LEU A 24 -6.79 -9.45 23.89
CA LEU A 24 -5.56 -8.68 23.69
C LEU A 24 -4.76 -9.21 22.50
N VAL A 25 -4.58 -10.52 22.39
CA VAL A 25 -3.87 -11.16 21.28
C VAL A 25 -4.58 -10.90 19.95
N LEU A 26 -5.91 -11.01 19.92
CA LEU A 26 -6.71 -10.66 18.75
C LEU A 26 -6.56 -9.19 18.37
N LEU A 27 -6.56 -8.30 19.34
CA LEU A 27 -6.37 -6.87 19.11
C LEU A 27 -5.02 -6.58 18.47
N ILE A 28 -3.94 -7.15 19.01
CA ILE A 28 -2.58 -7.00 18.47
C ILE A 28 -2.51 -7.58 17.06
N PHE A 29 -3.13 -8.73 16.83
CA PHE A 29 -3.17 -9.37 15.52
C PHE A 29 -3.89 -8.50 14.49
N PHE A 30 -5.08 -8.00 14.81
CA PHE A 30 -5.81 -7.09 13.92
C PHE A 30 -5.05 -5.77 13.69
N MET A 31 -4.42 -5.24 14.71
CA MET A 31 -3.60 -4.04 14.58
C MET A 31 -2.40 -4.28 13.66
N SER A 32 -1.76 -5.44 13.74
CA SER A 32 -0.65 -5.81 12.86
C SER A 32 -1.09 -5.92 11.40
N ILE A 33 -2.24 -6.54 11.13
CA ILE A 33 -2.80 -6.65 9.78
C ILE A 33 -3.21 -5.27 9.26
N ALA A 34 -3.85 -4.45 10.07
CA ALA A 34 -4.26 -3.11 9.69
C ALA A 34 -3.05 -2.24 9.31
N THR A 35 -1.97 -2.31 10.06
CA THR A 35 -0.73 -1.57 9.78
C THR A 35 -0.12 -2.03 8.46
N SER A 36 -0.12 -3.32 8.18
CA SER A 36 0.40 -3.86 6.91
C SER A 36 -0.44 -3.44 5.70
N SER A 37 -1.73 -3.25 5.89
CA SER A 37 -2.64 -2.79 4.82
C SER A 37 -2.52 -1.28 4.57
N VAL A 38 -2.29 -0.50 5.61
CA VAL A 38 -2.15 0.98 5.50
C VAL A 38 -0.84 1.38 4.82
N ALA A 39 0.21 0.59 4.99
CA ALA A 39 1.51 0.87 4.36
C ALA A 39 1.48 0.82 2.82
N ARG A 40 0.42 0.28 2.22
CA ARG A 40 0.24 0.22 0.75
C ARG A 40 -0.77 1.22 0.20
N TYR A 41 -1.40 1.97 1.06
CA TYR A 41 -2.46 2.91 0.69
C TYR A 41 -1.96 4.33 0.92
N ASP A 42 -1.64 5.03 -0.14
CA ASP A 42 -1.51 6.48 -0.07
C ASP A 42 -2.94 7.06 -0.01
N PRO A 43 -3.39 7.62 1.14
CA PRO A 43 -4.75 8.09 1.30
C PRO A 43 -5.08 9.28 0.39
N SER A 44 -4.08 9.86 -0.26
CA SER A 44 -4.26 10.94 -1.24
C SER A 44 -4.73 10.44 -2.61
N ILE A 45 -4.66 9.12 -2.86
CA ILE A 45 -5.03 8.53 -4.16
C ILE A 45 -6.17 7.54 -3.97
N GLN A 46 -7.39 7.96 -4.27
CA GLN A 46 -8.53 7.05 -4.37
C GLN A 46 -8.54 6.42 -5.76
N VAL A 47 -8.18 5.15 -5.84
CA VAL A 47 -8.27 4.40 -7.09
C VAL A 47 -9.73 3.98 -7.30
N PRO A 48 -10.41 4.40 -8.37
CA PRO A 48 -11.73 3.87 -8.68
C PRO A 48 -11.57 2.37 -8.97
N VAL A 49 -12.33 1.56 -8.25
CA VAL A 49 -12.39 0.12 -8.49
C VAL A 49 -13.12 -0.08 -9.83
N ALA A 50 -12.37 -0.32 -10.88
CA ALA A 50 -12.98 -0.83 -12.11
C ALA A 50 -13.53 -2.24 -11.84
N PRO A 51 -14.83 -2.47 -12.04
CA PRO A 51 -15.44 -3.75 -11.68
C PRO A 51 -14.91 -4.97 -12.45
N ASP A 52 -14.16 -4.75 -13.51
CA ASP A 52 -13.60 -5.79 -14.38
C ASP A 52 -12.07 -5.92 -14.35
N ALA A 53 -11.41 -5.34 -13.33
CA ALA A 53 -10.02 -5.67 -13.12
C ALA A 53 -9.94 -7.12 -12.63
N ASN A 54 -9.82 -8.07 -13.55
CA ASN A 54 -9.37 -9.41 -13.22
C ASN A 54 -8.13 -9.27 -12.36
N LYS A 55 -8.28 -9.54 -11.06
CA LYS A 55 -7.16 -9.74 -10.16
C LYS A 55 -6.34 -10.90 -10.70
N LYS A 56 -5.46 -10.62 -11.60
CA LYS A 56 -4.27 -11.43 -11.73
C LYS A 56 -3.40 -11.08 -10.55
N ASP A 57 -3.28 -12.01 -9.64
CA ASP A 57 -2.34 -11.98 -8.49
C ASP A 57 -0.88 -12.01 -8.97
N ASP A 58 -0.51 -11.08 -9.85
CA ASP A 58 0.83 -10.94 -10.37
C ASP A 58 1.48 -9.65 -9.81
N SER A 59 1.42 -9.49 -8.50
CA SER A 59 2.16 -8.41 -7.84
C SER A 59 3.68 -8.65 -7.86
N GLU A 60 4.12 -9.83 -8.23
CA GLU A 60 5.52 -10.12 -8.46
C GLU A 60 5.97 -9.53 -9.80
N GLY A 61 6.66 -8.41 -9.74
CA GLY A 61 7.21 -7.74 -10.90
C GLY A 61 6.49 -6.48 -11.35
N GLU A 62 5.49 -6.03 -10.62
CA GLU A 62 4.83 -4.75 -10.88
C GLU A 62 5.55 -3.60 -10.16
N LEU A 63 6.02 -2.63 -10.93
CA LEU A 63 6.69 -1.43 -10.44
C LEU A 63 5.69 -0.28 -10.45
N VAL A 64 5.31 0.22 -9.28
CA VAL A 64 4.24 1.21 -9.13
C VAL A 64 4.81 2.60 -8.92
N PHE A 65 4.45 3.52 -9.80
CA PHE A 65 4.67 4.96 -9.64
C PHE A 65 3.36 5.64 -9.25
N ASN A 66 3.39 6.41 -8.19
CA ASN A 66 2.27 7.24 -7.78
C ASN A 66 2.61 8.71 -8.05
N VAL A 67 1.72 9.42 -8.70
CA VAL A 67 1.84 10.85 -8.96
C VAL A 67 0.71 11.57 -8.29
N ALA A 68 1.02 12.27 -7.21
CA ALA A 68 0.09 13.13 -6.51
C ALA A 68 0.18 14.56 -7.07
N TRP A 69 -0.96 15.16 -7.39
CA TRP A 69 -1.06 16.51 -7.87
C TRP A 69 -1.75 17.43 -6.86
N ARG A 70 -1.05 18.47 -6.44
CA ARG A 70 -1.64 19.54 -5.66
C ARG A 70 -1.93 20.73 -6.57
N GLY A 71 -3.20 20.92 -6.89
CA GLY A 71 -3.64 21.99 -7.76
C GLY A 71 -3.38 23.38 -7.19
N GLU A 72 -3.41 23.54 -5.88
CA GLU A 72 -3.19 24.81 -5.19
C GLU A 72 -1.75 25.33 -5.40
N ASP A 73 -0.77 24.46 -5.26
CA ASP A 73 0.66 24.81 -5.38
C ASP A 73 1.24 24.51 -6.76
N ARG A 74 0.48 23.89 -7.64
CA ARG A 74 0.92 23.38 -8.95
C ARG A 74 2.14 22.46 -8.85
N VAL A 75 2.22 21.69 -7.77
CA VAL A 75 3.32 20.76 -7.52
C VAL A 75 2.85 19.33 -7.74
N ALA A 76 3.56 18.63 -8.61
CA ALA A 76 3.42 17.19 -8.77
C ALA A 76 4.53 16.48 -7.98
N THR A 77 4.14 15.51 -7.17
CA THR A 77 5.06 14.68 -6.42
C THR A 77 5.00 13.26 -6.96
N THR A 78 6.12 12.75 -7.44
CA THR A 78 6.23 11.37 -7.90
C THR A 78 6.84 10.52 -6.79
N THR A 79 6.16 9.43 -6.47
CA THR A 79 6.60 8.49 -5.43
C THR A 79 6.80 7.10 -6.04
N TYR A 80 7.93 6.49 -5.74
CA TYR A 80 8.27 5.12 -6.08
C TYR A 80 8.78 4.40 -4.83
N GLU A 81 8.24 3.22 -4.52
CA GLU A 81 8.57 2.47 -3.29
C GLU A 81 8.52 3.34 -2.01
N GLU A 82 7.45 4.14 -1.88
CA GLU A 82 7.21 5.05 -0.75
C GLU A 82 8.20 6.21 -0.60
N GLN A 83 9.11 6.38 -1.54
CA GLN A 83 10.06 7.49 -1.57
C GLN A 83 9.72 8.48 -2.67
N VAL A 84 9.85 9.76 -2.37
CA VAL A 84 9.74 10.81 -3.38
C VAL A 84 10.97 10.76 -4.27
N VAL A 85 10.73 10.59 -5.56
CA VAL A 85 11.80 10.43 -6.56
C VAL A 85 11.60 11.37 -7.75
N LEU A 86 12.71 11.71 -8.39
CA LEU A 86 12.67 12.29 -9.73
C LEU A 86 12.63 11.16 -10.75
N PRO A 87 11.75 11.18 -11.75
CA PRO A 87 11.65 10.10 -12.73
C PRO A 87 12.97 9.74 -13.40
N ALA A 88 13.78 10.74 -13.74
CA ALA A 88 15.09 10.53 -14.35
C ALA A 88 16.07 9.73 -13.47
N ASP A 89 15.99 9.87 -12.16
CA ASP A 89 16.87 9.18 -11.20
C ASP A 89 16.47 7.72 -10.99
N THR A 90 15.29 7.31 -11.43
CA THR A 90 14.79 5.93 -11.28
C THR A 90 15.31 4.99 -12.37
N VAL A 91 15.86 5.50 -13.46
CA VAL A 91 16.30 4.70 -14.62
C VAL A 91 17.26 3.56 -14.22
N PRO A 92 18.32 3.78 -13.41
CA PRO A 92 19.22 2.70 -13.00
C PRO A 92 18.52 1.62 -12.20
N THR A 93 17.60 2.02 -11.32
CA THR A 93 16.80 1.10 -10.49
C THR A 93 15.87 0.26 -11.36
N LEU A 94 15.21 0.87 -12.33
CA LEU A 94 14.33 0.18 -13.27
C LEU A 94 15.10 -0.83 -14.14
N ILE A 95 16.28 -0.48 -14.59
CA ILE A 95 17.17 -1.38 -15.34
C ILE A 95 17.54 -2.60 -14.48
N ALA A 96 17.90 -2.38 -13.22
CA ALA A 96 18.25 -3.44 -12.30
C ALA A 96 17.04 -4.36 -12.03
N ARG A 97 15.85 -3.81 -11.85
CA ARG A 97 14.62 -4.57 -11.66
C ARG A 97 14.25 -5.40 -12.89
N LYS A 98 14.42 -4.85 -14.08
CA LYS A 98 14.18 -5.58 -15.32
C LYS A 98 15.15 -6.74 -15.53
N LYS A 99 16.42 -6.61 -15.11
CA LYS A 99 17.40 -7.71 -15.16
C LYS A 99 17.01 -8.86 -14.25
N ILE A 100 16.43 -8.56 -13.08
CA ILE A 100 15.96 -9.56 -12.13
C ILE A 100 14.69 -10.24 -12.66
N ASN A 101 13.76 -9.45 -13.20
CA ASN A 101 12.52 -9.95 -13.78
C ASN A 101 12.31 -9.36 -15.18
N PRO A 102 12.58 -10.14 -16.26
CA PRO A 102 12.40 -9.67 -17.64
C PRO A 102 10.95 -9.32 -18.00
N GLN A 103 9.98 -9.82 -17.22
CA GLN A 103 8.56 -9.55 -17.40
C GLN A 103 8.05 -8.42 -16.50
N ALA A 104 8.94 -7.62 -15.92
CA ALA A 104 8.57 -6.46 -15.12
C ALA A 104 7.71 -5.49 -15.93
N ARG A 105 6.62 -5.06 -15.31
CA ARG A 105 5.70 -4.08 -15.87
C ARG A 105 5.58 -2.88 -14.93
N VAL A 106 5.23 -1.74 -15.48
CA VAL A 106 5.08 -0.51 -14.73
C VAL A 106 3.62 -0.11 -14.67
N LEU A 107 3.13 0.19 -13.48
CA LEU A 107 1.83 0.81 -13.25
C LEU A 107 2.04 2.26 -12.81
N ILE A 108 1.50 3.18 -13.57
CA ILE A 108 1.52 4.61 -13.24
C ILE A 108 0.14 5.00 -12.75
N ARG A 109 0.05 5.42 -11.50
CA ARG A 109 -1.16 5.95 -10.88
C ARG A 109 -1.03 7.46 -10.79
N ALA A 110 -1.90 8.19 -11.44
CA ALA A 110 -1.86 9.64 -11.44
C ALA A 110 -3.24 10.23 -11.13
N ASP A 111 -3.28 11.32 -10.38
CA ASP A 111 -4.49 12.09 -10.17
C ASP A 111 -4.98 12.68 -11.51
N ALA A 112 -6.31 12.76 -11.68
CA ALA A 112 -6.93 13.24 -12.92
C ALA A 112 -6.48 14.66 -13.35
N GLY A 113 -6.09 15.49 -12.40
CA GLY A 113 -5.57 16.84 -12.67
C GLY A 113 -4.07 16.91 -12.95
N THR A 114 -3.38 15.78 -12.94
CA THR A 114 -1.92 15.75 -13.13
C THR A 114 -1.54 16.22 -14.53
N PRO A 115 -0.62 17.18 -14.65
CA PRO A 115 -0.12 17.60 -15.96
C PRO A 115 0.53 16.46 -16.71
N VAL A 116 0.21 16.32 -17.99
CA VAL A 116 0.74 15.27 -18.87
C VAL A 116 2.27 15.22 -18.86
N ARG A 117 2.93 16.34 -18.72
CA ARG A 117 4.41 16.42 -18.63
C ARG A 117 4.98 15.56 -17.51
N GLN A 118 4.30 15.46 -16.37
CA GLN A 118 4.78 14.68 -15.23
C GLN A 118 4.69 13.17 -15.52
N VAL A 119 3.58 12.76 -16.12
CA VAL A 119 3.40 11.38 -16.56
C VAL A 119 4.38 11.04 -17.68
N GLN A 120 4.59 11.95 -18.63
CA GLN A 120 5.53 11.77 -19.73
C GLN A 120 6.96 11.55 -19.23
N ALA A 121 7.40 12.30 -18.20
CA ALA A 121 8.73 12.13 -17.62
C ALA A 121 8.93 10.71 -17.06
N ILE A 122 7.90 10.12 -16.46
CA ILE A 122 7.94 8.73 -15.98
C ILE A 122 8.00 7.75 -17.15
N VAL A 123 7.17 7.96 -18.16
CA VAL A 123 7.16 7.12 -19.38
C VAL A 123 8.52 7.14 -20.07
N GLU A 124 9.15 8.29 -20.16
CA GLU A 124 10.50 8.42 -20.74
C GLU A 124 11.56 7.65 -19.92
N ALA A 125 11.49 7.73 -18.59
CA ALA A 125 12.38 6.97 -17.70
C ALA A 125 12.17 5.46 -17.87
N VAL A 126 10.93 5.01 -17.95
CA VAL A 126 10.57 3.60 -18.16
C VAL A 126 11.04 3.11 -19.53
N ALA A 127 10.87 3.92 -20.57
CA ALA A 127 11.33 3.62 -21.92
C ALA A 127 12.87 3.52 -22.00
N LYS A 128 13.59 4.42 -21.33
CA LYS A 128 15.07 4.37 -21.23
C LYS A 128 15.55 3.12 -20.50
N ALA A 129 14.77 2.61 -19.55
CA ALA A 129 15.07 1.35 -18.88
C ALA A 129 14.75 0.12 -19.75
N GLY A 130 14.09 0.30 -20.88
CA GLY A 130 13.72 -0.77 -21.81
C GLY A 130 12.49 -1.57 -21.38
N ILE A 131 11.64 -1.04 -20.51
CA ILE A 131 10.36 -1.64 -20.11
C ILE A 131 9.28 -1.18 -21.08
N ASN A 132 8.61 -2.13 -21.73
CA ASN A 132 7.60 -1.84 -22.75
C ASN A 132 6.16 -2.00 -22.25
N ASP A 133 5.97 -2.67 -21.11
CA ASP A 133 4.65 -2.90 -20.53
C ASP A 133 4.35 -1.82 -19.49
N VAL A 134 3.52 -0.86 -19.87
CA VAL A 134 3.12 0.27 -19.02
C VAL A 134 1.61 0.35 -18.96
N THR A 135 1.07 0.32 -17.75
CA THR A 135 -0.36 0.49 -17.49
C THR A 135 -0.60 1.81 -16.76
N PHE A 136 -1.68 2.47 -17.12
CA PHE A 136 -2.09 3.73 -16.49
C PHE A 136 -3.37 3.53 -15.67
N ALA A 137 -3.38 4.08 -14.47
CA ALA A 137 -4.58 4.20 -13.66
C ALA A 137 -4.77 5.67 -13.29
N THR A 138 -5.92 6.21 -13.63
CA THR A 138 -6.31 7.59 -13.27
C THR A 138 -7.32 7.57 -12.15
N VAL A 139 -7.15 8.49 -11.21
CA VAL A 139 -8.10 8.75 -10.15
C VAL A 139 -8.92 9.96 -10.54
N ALA A 140 -10.23 9.77 -10.66
CA ALA A 140 -11.17 10.88 -10.81
C ALA A 140 -11.68 11.30 -9.42
N HIS A 141 -11.57 12.58 -9.11
CA HIS A 141 -12.25 13.20 -7.97
C HIS A 141 -13.66 13.62 -8.35
#